data_832f24b93de649b3351552b8e12dda69
#
_entry.id   832f24b93de649b3351552b8e12dda69
#
_cell.length_a   1.000
_cell.length_b   1.000
_cell.length_c   1.000
_cell.angle_alpha   90.00
_cell.angle_beta   90.00
_cell.angle_gamma   90.00
#
_symmetry.space_group_name_H-M   'P 1'
#
loop_
_entity.id
_entity.type
_entity.pdbx_description
1 polymer ?
#
loop_
_entity_poly.entity_id
_entity_poly.type
_entity_poly.pdbx_seq_one_letter_code
_entity_poly.pdbx_strand_id
1 'polypeptide(L)'
;SYYHETNKDLKYATDKSGSWVTTSIDTSGIVGHYTSIAIDSNDDVHISYYDVTNAELKYATDKSGSWVTTSIDTSGNVGYHTSIAIDSNDAVHISYYDNTNGDLKYATDKSGSWVITSIDTSGIVGIDTSIALDSNDDVHISYYDYTNDDLKYATDKSGSWVTTSIDTSLYVGYYSSIALDSNDDVHISHYDLYNGDLKYATDKSGSWVTTSIDTSGNVGAYTSIGIDSNDAVHISYRDTTDNELKYIGLDSSSNVLGYSVSPDLPAGLSLNIATGEISGTPTALSINTTYTITVRNSGGTNTTTVTIVVNDEIPSF
;
A
#
# COMPACT_ATOMS: atom_id res chain seq x y z
N SER A 1 7.81 7.36 -11.71
CA SER A 1 8.79 8.36 -11.25
C SER A 1 9.74 7.75 -10.24
N TYR A 2 10.95 8.29 -10.12
CA TYR A 2 11.95 7.77 -9.19
C TYR A 2 13.05 8.79 -8.89
N TYR A 3 13.65 8.67 -7.70
CA TYR A 3 14.88 9.39 -7.32
C TYR A 3 16.10 8.69 -7.90
N HIS A 4 16.98 9.45 -8.56
CA HIS A 4 18.23 8.94 -9.11
C HIS A 4 19.41 9.27 -8.19
N GLU A 5 19.86 8.29 -7.43
CA GLU A 5 20.85 8.43 -6.35
C GLU A 5 22.15 9.13 -6.76
N THR A 6 22.69 8.80 -7.94
CA THR A 6 23.98 9.36 -8.38
C THR A 6 23.91 10.84 -8.73
N ASN A 7 22.86 11.25 -9.46
CA ASN A 7 22.69 12.65 -9.90
C ASN A 7 21.88 13.47 -8.89
N LYS A 8 21.15 12.78 -7.99
CA LYS A 8 20.22 13.38 -7.02
C LYS A 8 19.04 14.11 -7.67
N ASP A 9 18.60 13.59 -8.81
CA ASP A 9 17.55 14.15 -9.65
C ASP A 9 16.22 13.38 -9.47
N LEU A 10 15.09 14.10 -9.69
CA LEU A 10 13.81 13.46 -10.01
C LEU A 10 13.83 12.99 -11.46
N LYS A 11 13.51 11.72 -11.70
CA LYS A 11 13.39 11.15 -13.04
C LYS A 11 12.04 10.49 -13.29
N TYR A 12 11.66 10.48 -14.57
CA TYR A 12 10.49 9.81 -15.10
C TYR A 12 10.91 8.82 -16.19
N ALA A 13 10.31 7.64 -16.21
CA ALA A 13 10.49 6.62 -17.23
C ALA A 13 9.14 6.23 -17.84
N THR A 14 9.09 6.10 -19.16
CA THR A 14 7.90 5.67 -19.91
C THR A 14 8.30 4.86 -21.13
N ASP A 15 7.41 3.96 -21.57
CA ASP A 15 7.51 3.22 -22.83
C ASP A 15 6.47 3.65 -23.88
N LYS A 16 5.76 4.77 -23.65
CA LYS A 16 4.72 5.33 -24.55
C LYS A 16 5.17 5.45 -26.01
N SER A 17 6.50 5.58 -26.26
CA SER A 17 7.08 5.59 -27.60
C SER A 17 7.39 4.20 -28.20
N GLY A 18 7.01 3.11 -27.51
CA GLY A 18 7.32 1.72 -27.90
C GLY A 18 8.67 1.20 -27.39
N SER A 19 9.43 2.01 -26.67
CA SER A 19 10.64 1.64 -25.94
C SER A 19 10.81 2.50 -24.70
N TRP A 20 11.46 1.96 -23.66
CA TRP A 20 11.70 2.72 -22.44
C TRP A 20 12.58 3.94 -22.68
N VAL A 21 12.07 5.10 -22.29
CA VAL A 21 12.78 6.39 -22.30
C VAL A 21 12.77 6.94 -20.88
N THR A 22 13.92 7.47 -20.43
CA THR A 22 14.05 8.14 -19.14
C THR A 22 14.35 9.61 -19.33
N THR A 23 13.69 10.47 -18.57
CA THR A 23 13.86 11.94 -18.60
C THR A 23 14.17 12.45 -17.20
N SER A 24 15.14 13.36 -17.07
CA SER A 24 15.32 14.12 -15.82
C SER A 24 14.29 15.26 -15.79
N ILE A 25 13.51 15.32 -14.73
CA ILE A 25 12.39 16.25 -14.55
C ILE A 25 12.83 17.48 -13.76
N ASP A 26 13.46 17.24 -12.62
CA ASP A 26 14.04 18.28 -11.76
C ASP A 26 15.47 17.90 -11.41
N THR A 27 16.41 18.84 -11.60
CA THR A 27 17.84 18.68 -11.35
C THR A 27 18.37 19.77 -10.42
N SER A 28 17.46 20.49 -9.75
CA SER A 28 17.78 21.70 -8.95
C SER A 28 18.19 21.36 -7.52
N GLY A 29 19.11 20.42 -7.33
CA GLY A 29 19.61 20.03 -6.01
C GLY A 29 19.37 18.55 -5.70
N ILE A 30 19.04 18.21 -4.46
CA ILE A 30 18.64 16.83 -4.06
C ILE A 30 17.12 16.78 -4.09
N VAL A 31 16.55 16.28 -5.18
CA VAL A 31 15.11 16.34 -5.47
C VAL A 31 14.56 14.98 -5.93
N GLY A 32 13.29 14.70 -5.61
CA GLY A 32 12.62 13.47 -6.05
C GLY A 32 12.54 12.36 -5.01
N HIS A 33 12.81 12.65 -3.74
CA HIS A 33 12.55 11.69 -2.67
C HIS A 33 11.05 11.51 -2.46
N TYR A 34 10.64 10.32 -2.01
CA TYR A 34 9.22 9.97 -1.73
C TYR A 34 8.28 10.29 -2.90
N THR A 35 8.73 10.09 -4.13
CA THR A 35 7.96 10.43 -5.33
C THR A 35 6.71 9.57 -5.47
N SER A 36 5.60 10.19 -5.86
CA SER A 36 4.34 9.54 -6.25
C SER A 36 3.87 10.09 -7.59
N ILE A 37 3.17 9.28 -8.40
CA ILE A 37 2.79 9.60 -9.77
C ILE A 37 1.31 9.27 -10.02
N ALA A 38 0.62 10.15 -10.75
CA ALA A 38 -0.73 9.93 -11.27
C ALA A 38 -0.83 10.46 -12.71
N ILE A 39 -1.86 10.02 -13.42
CA ILE A 39 -2.15 10.41 -14.80
C ILE A 39 -3.56 11.02 -14.84
N ASP A 40 -3.74 12.14 -15.54
CA ASP A 40 -5.04 12.77 -15.71
C ASP A 40 -5.81 12.20 -16.92
N SER A 41 -7.04 12.71 -17.17
CA SER A 41 -7.91 12.24 -18.25
C SER A 41 -7.36 12.52 -19.66
N ASN A 42 -6.34 13.36 -19.79
CA ASN A 42 -5.67 13.72 -21.05
C ASN A 42 -4.36 12.94 -21.26
N ASP A 43 -4.05 11.97 -20.39
CA ASP A 43 -2.76 11.27 -20.32
C ASP A 43 -1.59 12.18 -19.91
N ASP A 44 -1.84 13.34 -19.30
CA ASP A 44 -0.79 14.19 -18.75
C ASP A 44 -0.29 13.61 -17.41
N VAL A 45 1.00 13.73 -17.18
CA VAL A 45 1.67 13.15 -16.01
C VAL A 45 1.75 14.16 -14.88
N HIS A 46 1.42 13.71 -13.67
CA HIS A 46 1.48 14.47 -12.43
C HIS A 46 2.36 13.73 -11.41
N ILE A 47 3.36 14.42 -10.83
CA ILE A 47 4.30 13.84 -9.89
C ILE A 47 4.41 14.75 -8.66
N SER A 48 4.15 14.22 -7.47
CA SER A 48 4.51 14.86 -6.20
C SER A 48 5.83 14.30 -5.69
N TYR A 49 6.66 15.11 -5.04
CA TYR A 49 7.96 14.69 -4.51
C TYR A 49 8.48 15.65 -3.45
N TYR A 50 9.40 15.14 -2.65
CA TYR A 50 10.13 15.94 -1.66
C TYR A 50 11.44 16.47 -2.21
N ASP A 51 11.66 17.77 -2.03
CA ASP A 51 12.93 18.46 -2.27
C ASP A 51 13.75 18.54 -0.97
N VAL A 52 14.79 17.73 -0.87
CA VAL A 52 15.66 17.65 0.31
C VAL A 52 16.46 18.94 0.48
N THR A 53 16.85 19.60 -0.63
CA THR A 53 17.68 20.81 -0.60
C THR A 53 16.95 21.97 0.04
N ASN A 54 15.68 22.16 -0.31
CA ASN A 54 14.86 23.27 0.19
C ASN A 54 13.93 22.85 1.33
N ALA A 55 13.84 21.55 1.62
CA ALA A 55 12.96 20.97 2.64
C ALA A 55 11.47 21.24 2.36
N GLU A 56 11.03 21.11 1.09
CA GLU A 56 9.70 21.50 0.65
C GLU A 56 8.99 20.40 -0.16
N LEU A 57 7.63 20.45 -0.16
CA LEU A 57 6.81 19.67 -1.08
C LEU A 57 6.83 20.32 -2.46
N LYS A 58 7.19 19.54 -3.47
CA LYS A 58 7.15 19.94 -4.88
C LYS A 58 6.22 19.07 -5.72
N TYR A 59 5.84 19.64 -6.84
CA TYR A 59 5.00 19.02 -7.84
C TYR A 59 5.58 19.27 -9.24
N ALA A 60 5.48 18.27 -10.11
CA ALA A 60 5.85 18.39 -11.53
C ALA A 60 4.75 17.84 -12.43
N THR A 61 4.57 18.46 -13.60
CA THR A 61 3.62 17.99 -14.62
C THR A 61 4.10 18.34 -16.01
N ASP A 62 3.69 17.56 -17.03
CA ASP A 62 3.93 17.82 -18.46
C ASP A 62 2.68 18.34 -19.19
N LYS A 63 1.60 18.66 -18.47
CA LYS A 63 0.29 19.15 -18.98
C LYS A 63 0.39 20.31 -19.98
N SER A 64 1.44 21.13 -19.92
CA SER A 64 1.68 22.22 -20.90
C SER A 64 2.44 21.76 -22.16
N GLY A 65 2.68 20.45 -22.33
CA GLY A 65 3.52 19.88 -23.39
C GLY A 65 5.02 19.92 -23.07
N SER A 66 5.39 20.40 -21.89
CA SER A 66 6.76 20.35 -21.34
C SER A 66 6.70 20.29 -19.82
N TRP A 67 7.73 19.67 -19.20
CA TRP A 67 7.80 19.57 -17.74
C TRP A 67 7.88 20.94 -17.07
N VAL A 68 7.00 21.16 -16.11
CA VAL A 68 6.99 22.33 -15.22
C VAL A 68 7.04 21.83 -13.79
N THR A 69 7.92 22.42 -12.97
CA THR A 69 8.04 22.13 -11.53
C THR A 69 7.56 23.30 -10.70
N THR A 70 6.87 23.05 -9.60
CA THR A 70 6.28 24.06 -8.71
C THR A 70 6.51 23.66 -7.25
N SER A 71 6.95 24.58 -6.42
CA SER A 71 6.94 24.43 -4.95
C SER A 71 5.51 24.63 -4.44
N ILE A 72 4.98 23.64 -3.70
CA ILE A 72 3.58 23.64 -3.23
C ILE A 72 3.53 24.12 -1.78
N ASP A 73 4.29 23.52 -0.90
CA ASP A 73 4.37 23.92 0.51
C ASP A 73 5.84 24.15 0.88
N THR A 74 6.11 25.35 1.37
CA THR A 74 7.44 25.84 1.80
C THR A 74 7.45 26.25 3.28
N SER A 75 6.43 25.83 4.03
CA SER A 75 6.20 26.29 5.42
C SER A 75 7.07 25.59 6.47
N GLY A 76 8.12 24.91 6.05
CA GLY A 76 9.04 24.18 6.92
C GLY A 76 9.60 22.95 6.21
N ASN A 77 9.99 21.94 6.97
CA ASN A 77 10.44 20.66 6.43
C ASN A 77 9.22 19.77 6.13
N VAL A 78 8.66 19.91 4.92
CA VAL A 78 7.35 19.36 4.52
C VAL A 78 7.44 18.57 3.21
N GLY A 79 6.54 17.58 3.00
CA GLY A 79 6.50 16.80 1.76
C GLY A 79 7.11 15.40 1.87
N TYR A 80 7.39 14.92 3.08
CA TYR A 80 7.79 13.53 3.28
C TYR A 80 6.61 12.58 2.99
N HIS A 81 6.92 11.37 2.52
CA HIS A 81 5.95 10.31 2.26
C HIS A 81 4.76 10.77 1.40
N THR A 82 5.01 11.65 0.42
CA THR A 82 3.93 12.22 -0.40
C THR A 82 3.24 11.15 -1.26
N SER A 83 1.92 11.28 -1.41
CA SER A 83 1.08 10.47 -2.28
C SER A 83 0.13 11.36 -3.07
N ILE A 84 -0.10 11.07 -4.36
CA ILE A 84 -0.87 11.90 -5.29
C ILE A 84 -2.03 11.12 -5.92
N ALA A 85 -3.18 11.79 -6.07
CA ALA A 85 -4.33 11.32 -6.84
C ALA A 85 -4.88 12.47 -7.69
N ILE A 86 -5.63 12.13 -8.75
CA ILE A 86 -6.26 13.09 -9.67
C ILE A 86 -7.77 12.83 -9.64
N ASP A 87 -8.58 13.88 -9.48
CA ASP A 87 -10.04 13.77 -9.46
C ASP A 87 -10.66 13.71 -10.86
N SER A 88 -11.98 13.51 -10.94
CA SER A 88 -12.73 13.42 -12.21
C SER A 88 -12.70 14.70 -13.05
N ASN A 89 -12.25 15.82 -12.48
CA ASN A 89 -12.12 17.13 -13.14
C ASN A 89 -10.65 17.50 -13.41
N ASP A 90 -9.75 16.52 -13.32
CA ASP A 90 -8.29 16.69 -13.48
C ASP A 90 -7.67 17.62 -12.43
N ALA A 91 -8.29 17.78 -11.25
CA ALA A 91 -7.67 18.47 -10.12
C ALA A 91 -6.73 17.54 -9.34
N VAL A 92 -5.66 18.12 -8.83
CA VAL A 92 -4.60 17.40 -8.12
C VAL A 92 -4.88 17.37 -6.63
N HIS A 93 -4.70 16.19 -6.02
CA HIS A 93 -4.83 15.94 -4.60
C HIS A 93 -3.55 15.28 -4.09
N ILE A 94 -2.90 15.85 -3.05
CA ILE A 94 -1.63 15.36 -2.50
C ILE A 94 -1.75 15.25 -0.98
N SER A 95 -1.52 14.06 -0.43
CA SER A 95 -1.28 13.88 1.01
C SER A 95 0.21 13.81 1.29
N TYR A 96 0.66 14.32 2.44
CA TYR A 96 2.07 14.33 2.82
C TYR A 96 2.27 14.54 4.32
N TYR A 97 3.43 14.18 4.81
CA TYR A 97 3.86 14.40 6.18
C TYR A 97 4.64 15.71 6.33
N ASP A 98 4.24 16.53 7.31
CA ASP A 98 4.96 17.70 7.79
C ASP A 98 5.90 17.31 8.93
N ASN A 99 7.18 17.14 8.61
CA ASN A 99 8.19 16.74 9.60
C ASN A 99 8.53 17.84 10.61
N THR A 100 8.18 19.12 10.33
CA THR A 100 8.40 20.24 11.27
C THR A 100 7.41 20.19 12.42
N ASN A 101 6.13 19.95 12.11
CA ASN A 101 5.05 19.97 13.10
C ASN A 101 4.62 18.59 13.55
N GLY A 102 4.94 17.54 12.79
CA GLY A 102 4.50 16.18 13.04
C GLY A 102 3.08 15.90 12.52
N ASP A 103 2.62 16.65 11.51
CA ASP A 103 1.22 16.66 11.07
C ASP A 103 1.00 15.87 9.76
N LEU A 104 -0.19 15.26 9.61
CA LEU A 104 -0.71 14.90 8.31
C LEU A 104 -1.23 16.14 7.61
N LYS A 105 -0.72 16.44 6.42
CA LYS A 105 -1.17 17.56 5.58
C LYS A 105 -1.71 17.09 4.23
N TYR A 106 -2.50 17.95 3.63
CA TYR A 106 -3.12 17.76 2.33
C TYR A 106 -3.04 19.05 1.52
N ALA A 107 -2.75 18.92 0.22
CA ALA A 107 -2.75 20.02 -0.73
C ALA A 107 -3.60 19.67 -1.95
N THR A 108 -4.34 20.64 -2.50
CA THR A 108 -5.12 20.48 -3.73
C THR A 108 -5.19 21.78 -4.52
N ASP A 109 -5.30 21.69 -5.85
CA ASP A 109 -5.55 22.82 -6.75
C ASP A 109 -6.99 22.89 -7.27
N LYS A 110 -7.91 22.08 -6.71
CA LYS A 110 -9.34 21.97 -7.08
C LYS A 110 -10.07 23.33 -7.19
N SER A 111 -9.62 24.34 -6.45
CA SER A 111 -10.16 25.71 -6.53
C SER A 111 -9.52 26.61 -7.61
N GLY A 112 -8.63 26.06 -8.45
CA GLY A 112 -7.82 26.77 -9.43
C GLY A 112 -6.55 27.41 -8.85
N SER A 113 -6.25 27.18 -7.58
CA SER A 113 -4.99 27.52 -6.90
C SER A 113 -4.74 26.54 -5.77
N TRP A 114 -3.46 26.33 -5.44
CA TRP A 114 -3.09 25.43 -4.35
C TRP A 114 -3.64 25.89 -3.01
N VAL A 115 -4.34 25.00 -2.34
CA VAL A 115 -4.84 25.14 -0.96
C VAL A 115 -4.21 24.06 -0.11
N ILE A 116 -3.66 24.43 1.04
CA ILE A 116 -2.99 23.54 1.98
C ILE A 116 -3.81 23.46 3.26
N THR A 117 -4.02 22.25 3.77
CA THR A 117 -4.80 21.98 5.00
C THR A 117 -4.04 20.99 5.88
N SER A 118 -3.91 21.27 7.18
CA SER A 118 -3.52 20.27 8.17
C SER A 118 -4.73 19.42 8.52
N ILE A 119 -4.64 18.09 8.33
CA ILE A 119 -5.73 17.14 8.51
C ILE A 119 -5.76 16.60 9.93
N ASP A 120 -4.61 16.10 10.38
CA ASP A 120 -4.45 15.58 11.74
C ASP A 120 -3.18 16.21 12.34
N THR A 121 -3.33 16.77 13.54
CA THR A 121 -2.25 17.47 14.27
C THR A 121 -2.08 16.88 15.67
N SER A 122 -2.63 15.69 15.91
CA SER A 122 -2.70 15.07 17.24
C SER A 122 -1.47 14.21 17.57
N GLY A 123 -0.29 14.79 17.52
CA GLY A 123 0.97 14.10 17.78
C GLY A 123 1.84 14.00 16.53
N ILE A 124 2.63 12.93 16.40
CA ILE A 124 3.42 12.65 15.19
C ILE A 124 2.58 11.71 14.32
N VAL A 125 1.91 12.25 13.30
CA VAL A 125 0.90 11.58 12.47
C VAL A 125 1.10 11.90 10.99
N GLY A 126 0.72 10.98 10.07
CA GLY A 126 0.84 11.20 8.61
C GLY A 126 2.08 10.59 7.97
N ILE A 127 2.84 9.77 8.71
CA ILE A 127 3.95 9.00 8.14
C ILE A 127 3.37 7.89 7.24
N ASP A 128 4.08 7.54 6.14
CA ASP A 128 3.67 6.52 5.17
C ASP A 128 2.24 6.76 4.64
N THR A 129 1.89 8.03 4.37
CA THR A 129 0.56 8.37 3.87
C THR A 129 0.32 7.86 2.45
N SER A 130 -0.91 7.40 2.18
CA SER A 130 -1.39 7.00 0.86
C SER A 130 -2.79 7.58 0.63
N ILE A 131 -3.05 8.12 -0.57
CA ILE A 131 -4.30 8.81 -0.94
C ILE A 131 -5.03 8.08 -2.06
N ALA A 132 -6.35 8.03 -1.99
CA ALA A 132 -7.25 7.60 -3.06
C ALA A 132 -8.51 8.49 -3.07
N LEU A 133 -9.24 8.49 -4.18
CA LEU A 133 -10.49 9.24 -4.35
C LEU A 133 -11.62 8.26 -4.64
N ASP A 134 -12.80 8.51 -4.09
CA ASP A 134 -14.00 7.73 -4.39
C ASP A 134 -14.72 8.24 -5.66
N SER A 135 -15.83 7.61 -6.03
CA SER A 135 -16.60 7.95 -7.23
C SER A 135 -17.24 9.35 -7.20
N ASN A 136 -17.25 10.02 -6.04
CA ASN A 136 -17.74 11.39 -5.84
C ASN A 136 -16.61 12.41 -5.72
N ASP A 137 -15.35 12.00 -5.94
CA ASP A 137 -14.14 12.79 -5.71
C ASP A 137 -13.94 13.17 -4.23
N ASP A 138 -14.51 12.39 -3.30
CA ASP A 138 -14.20 12.51 -1.88
C ASP A 138 -12.85 11.87 -1.57
N VAL A 139 -12.09 12.48 -0.67
CA VAL A 139 -10.70 12.09 -0.38
C VAL A 139 -10.64 11.04 0.73
N HIS A 140 -9.82 10.03 0.51
CA HIS A 140 -9.52 8.94 1.44
C HIS A 140 -8.01 8.82 1.62
N ILE A 141 -7.52 8.87 2.87
CA ILE A 141 -6.09 8.83 3.19
C ILE A 141 -5.84 7.80 4.30
N SER A 142 -4.95 6.84 4.05
CA SER A 142 -4.37 6.00 5.10
C SER A 142 -3.03 6.55 5.55
N TYR A 143 -2.68 6.41 6.84
CA TYR A 143 -1.42 6.89 7.38
C TYR A 143 -1.07 6.21 8.72
N TYR A 144 0.20 6.26 9.06
CA TYR A 144 0.72 5.79 10.33
C TYR A 144 0.75 6.92 11.37
N ASP A 145 0.22 6.64 12.55
CA ASP A 145 0.32 7.45 13.76
C ASP A 145 1.48 6.94 14.63
N TYR A 146 2.61 7.62 14.55
CA TYR A 146 3.82 7.26 15.31
C TYR A 146 3.67 7.47 16.83
N THR A 147 2.78 8.38 17.25
CA THR A 147 2.57 8.67 18.69
C THR A 147 1.86 7.53 19.40
N ASN A 148 0.90 6.89 18.70
CA ASN A 148 0.08 5.80 19.26
C ASN A 148 0.44 4.44 18.67
N ASP A 149 1.31 4.39 17.66
CA ASP A 149 1.67 3.17 16.92
C ASP A 149 0.49 2.53 16.18
N ASP A 150 -0.45 3.36 15.68
CA ASP A 150 -1.71 2.95 15.07
C ASP A 150 -1.73 3.11 13.55
N LEU A 151 -2.51 2.27 12.85
CA LEU A 151 -3.01 2.60 11.51
C LEU A 151 -4.19 3.57 11.65
N LYS A 152 -4.12 4.72 10.97
CA LYS A 152 -5.20 5.70 10.91
C LYS A 152 -5.68 5.94 9.49
N TYR A 153 -6.86 6.50 9.42
CA TYR A 153 -7.57 6.86 8.20
C TYR A 153 -8.21 8.24 8.35
N ALA A 154 -8.17 9.04 7.28
CA ALA A 154 -8.85 10.33 7.18
C ALA A 154 -9.69 10.41 5.92
N THR A 155 -10.84 11.10 5.98
CA THR A 155 -11.69 11.36 4.82
C THR A 155 -12.44 12.67 4.98
N ASP A 156 -12.77 13.34 3.86
CA ASP A 156 -13.65 14.53 3.81
C ASP A 156 -15.06 14.22 3.29
N LYS A 157 -15.40 12.96 3.07
CA LYS A 157 -16.70 12.46 2.56
C LYS A 157 -17.95 13.05 3.26
N SER A 158 -17.83 13.47 4.51
CA SER A 158 -18.93 14.15 5.23
C SER A 158 -18.98 15.66 4.99
N GLY A 159 -18.16 16.21 4.09
CA GLY A 159 -18.00 17.65 3.86
C GLY A 159 -17.03 18.33 4.83
N SER A 160 -16.41 17.57 5.72
CA SER A 160 -15.34 18.01 6.62
C SER A 160 -14.43 16.83 6.95
N TRP A 161 -13.15 17.10 7.23
CA TRP A 161 -12.20 16.07 7.59
C TRP A 161 -12.58 15.33 8.87
N VAL A 162 -12.57 14.00 8.79
CA VAL A 162 -12.78 13.09 9.92
C VAL A 162 -11.61 12.13 9.95
N THR A 163 -11.00 11.94 11.13
CA THR A 163 -9.91 10.99 11.36
C THR A 163 -10.38 9.84 12.25
N THR A 164 -9.93 8.62 11.96
CA THR A 164 -10.32 7.39 12.67
C THR A 164 -9.11 6.47 12.85
N SER A 165 -8.88 5.93 14.05
CA SER A 165 -7.95 4.82 14.23
C SER A 165 -8.60 3.52 13.75
N ILE A 166 -7.94 2.82 12.82
CA ILE A 166 -8.42 1.61 12.16
C ILE A 166 -7.92 0.36 12.87
N ASP A 167 -6.63 0.31 13.13
CA ASP A 167 -5.96 -0.76 13.86
C ASP A 167 -5.13 -0.13 14.97
N THR A 168 -5.41 -0.51 16.20
CA THR A 168 -4.74 -0.03 17.41
C THR A 168 -3.90 -1.12 18.07
N SER A 169 -3.57 -2.16 17.34
CA SER A 169 -2.57 -3.14 17.79
C SER A 169 -1.20 -2.44 17.83
N LEU A 170 -0.27 -2.94 18.62
CA LEU A 170 1.01 -2.30 18.84
C LEU A 170 1.89 -2.32 17.58
N TYR A 171 2.42 -1.17 17.15
CA TYR A 171 3.32 -0.98 15.99
C TYR A 171 2.73 -1.43 14.65
N VAL A 172 1.50 -1.00 14.33
CA VAL A 172 0.80 -1.30 13.08
C VAL A 172 0.59 -0.07 12.22
N GLY A 173 0.43 -0.25 10.89
CA GLY A 173 0.15 0.85 9.97
C GLY A 173 1.36 1.35 9.19
N TYR A 174 2.54 0.74 9.37
CA TYR A 174 3.71 1.07 8.57
C TYR A 174 3.50 0.75 7.09
N TYR A 175 4.05 1.60 6.21
CA TYR A 175 4.00 1.43 4.75
C TYR A 175 2.58 1.26 4.22
N SER A 176 1.59 1.95 4.80
CA SER A 176 0.20 1.81 4.40
C SER A 176 -0.03 2.18 2.93
N SER A 177 -0.90 1.44 2.26
CA SER A 177 -1.35 1.71 0.90
C SER A 177 -2.86 1.53 0.81
N ILE A 178 -3.57 2.47 0.17
CA ILE A 178 -5.03 2.53 0.09
C ILE A 178 -5.52 2.41 -1.35
N ALA A 179 -6.63 1.70 -1.55
CA ALA A 179 -7.41 1.65 -2.78
C ALA A 179 -8.90 1.54 -2.47
N LEU A 180 -9.77 1.89 -3.42
CA LEU A 180 -11.22 1.74 -3.31
C LEU A 180 -11.74 0.77 -4.37
N ASP A 181 -12.77 0.00 -4.02
CA ASP A 181 -13.47 -0.88 -4.97
C ASP A 181 -14.60 -0.14 -5.71
N SER A 182 -15.32 -0.83 -6.60
CA SER A 182 -16.38 -0.24 -7.42
C SER A 182 -17.61 0.26 -6.63
N ASN A 183 -17.69 -0.06 -5.33
CA ASN A 183 -18.74 0.38 -4.41
C ASN A 183 -18.26 1.50 -3.48
N ASP A 184 -17.05 2.03 -3.71
CA ASP A 184 -16.37 2.99 -2.84
C ASP A 184 -16.05 2.43 -1.43
N ASP A 185 -15.98 1.08 -1.31
CA ASP A 185 -15.49 0.45 -0.09
C ASP A 185 -13.96 0.60 -0.02
N VAL A 186 -13.45 0.91 1.17
CA VAL A 186 -12.03 1.20 1.38
C VAL A 186 -11.25 -0.09 1.68
N HIS A 187 -10.08 -0.21 1.05
CA HIS A 187 -9.14 -1.31 1.22
C HIS A 187 -7.75 -0.75 1.53
N ILE A 188 -7.14 -1.21 2.64
CA ILE A 188 -5.81 -0.75 3.07
C ILE A 188 -4.94 -1.97 3.36
N SER A 189 -3.78 -2.05 2.72
CA SER A 189 -2.71 -2.96 3.13
C SER A 189 -1.71 -2.22 4.02
N HIS A 190 -1.18 -2.88 5.04
CA HIS A 190 -0.21 -2.30 5.96
C HIS A 190 0.65 -3.37 6.63
N TYR A 191 1.77 -2.93 7.20
CA TYR A 191 2.71 -3.80 7.87
C TYR A 191 2.57 -3.68 9.39
N ASP A 192 2.51 -4.83 10.06
CA ASP A 192 2.60 -5.00 11.50
C ASP A 192 4.08 -5.25 11.85
N LEU A 193 4.75 -4.21 12.32
CA LEU A 193 6.17 -4.29 12.65
C LEU A 193 6.45 -5.20 13.87
N TYR A 194 5.49 -5.29 14.80
CA TYR A 194 5.67 -6.08 16.02
C TYR A 194 5.65 -7.60 15.75
N ASN A 195 4.68 -8.04 14.95
CA ASN A 195 4.53 -9.46 14.61
C ASN A 195 5.30 -9.85 13.34
N GLY A 196 5.66 -8.87 12.50
CA GLY A 196 6.26 -9.11 11.19
C GLY A 196 5.25 -9.58 10.15
N ASP A 197 3.99 -9.14 10.23
CA ASP A 197 2.89 -9.64 9.41
C ASP A 197 2.46 -8.62 8.35
N LEU A 198 2.03 -9.13 7.19
CA LEU A 198 1.20 -8.35 6.27
C LEU A 198 -0.22 -8.33 6.79
N LYS A 199 -0.77 -7.13 7.01
CA LYS A 199 -2.17 -6.94 7.42
C LYS A 199 -2.97 -6.23 6.33
N TYR A 200 -4.28 -6.45 6.40
CA TYR A 200 -5.27 -5.86 5.51
C TYR A 200 -6.46 -5.36 6.33
N ALA A 201 -6.93 -4.15 6.01
CA ALA A 201 -8.10 -3.53 6.63
C ALA A 201 -9.11 -3.13 5.55
N THR A 202 -10.40 -3.24 5.85
CA THR A 202 -11.49 -2.79 4.96
C THR A 202 -12.73 -2.40 5.77
N ASP A 203 -13.54 -1.48 5.23
CA ASP A 203 -14.84 -1.08 5.78
C ASP A 203 -16.04 -1.68 5.03
N LYS A 204 -15.79 -2.55 4.05
CA LYS A 204 -16.79 -3.21 3.18
C LYS A 204 -17.99 -3.81 3.89
N SER A 205 -17.86 -4.21 5.15
CA SER A 205 -18.97 -4.72 5.98
C SER A 205 -19.79 -3.60 6.66
N GLY A 206 -19.51 -2.32 6.37
CA GLY A 206 -20.09 -1.16 7.05
C GLY A 206 -19.39 -0.81 8.37
N SER A 207 -18.29 -1.50 8.70
CA SER A 207 -17.40 -1.21 9.81
C SER A 207 -16.01 -1.73 9.51
N TRP A 208 -14.98 -1.11 10.06
CA TRP A 208 -13.61 -1.52 9.86
C TRP A 208 -13.35 -2.93 10.41
N VAL A 209 -12.72 -3.76 9.57
CA VAL A 209 -12.23 -5.10 9.92
C VAL A 209 -10.76 -5.17 9.51
N THR A 210 -9.91 -5.64 10.44
CA THR A 210 -8.47 -5.86 10.18
C THR A 210 -8.14 -7.33 10.30
N THR A 211 -7.26 -7.83 9.42
CA THR A 211 -6.87 -9.24 9.35
C THR A 211 -5.40 -9.37 8.96
N SER A 212 -4.63 -10.22 9.65
CA SER A 212 -3.32 -10.66 9.16
C SER A 212 -3.54 -11.63 7.98
N ILE A 213 -2.98 -11.34 6.83
CA ILE A 213 -3.18 -12.11 5.59
C ILE A 213 -1.93 -12.88 5.13
N ASP A 214 -0.74 -12.50 5.60
CA ASP A 214 0.46 -13.34 5.55
C ASP A 214 1.23 -13.18 6.87
N THR A 215 1.53 -14.30 7.52
CA THR A 215 2.25 -14.39 8.80
C THR A 215 3.49 -15.27 8.70
N SER A 216 3.92 -15.57 7.46
CA SER A 216 4.99 -16.54 7.18
C SER A 216 6.39 -15.94 7.26
N GLY A 217 6.76 -15.39 8.40
CA GLY A 217 8.06 -14.75 8.62
C GLY A 217 7.91 -13.24 8.82
N ASN A 218 8.89 -12.44 8.40
CA ASN A 218 8.83 -10.98 8.48
C ASN A 218 8.43 -10.43 7.11
N VAL A 219 7.13 -10.30 6.87
CA VAL A 219 6.46 -10.04 5.59
C VAL A 219 5.54 -8.82 5.66
N GLY A 220 5.35 -8.10 4.53
CA GLY A 220 4.43 -6.96 4.46
C GLY A 220 5.10 -5.58 4.41
N ALA A 221 6.44 -5.51 4.50
CA ALA A 221 7.12 -4.23 4.37
C ALA A 221 6.98 -3.67 2.94
N TYR A 222 6.84 -2.32 2.82
CA TYR A 222 6.67 -1.60 1.55
C TYR A 222 5.52 -2.15 0.71
N THR A 223 4.38 -2.41 1.36
CA THR A 223 3.18 -2.92 0.69
C THR A 223 2.59 -1.92 -0.29
N SER A 224 1.98 -2.42 -1.37
CA SER A 224 1.21 -1.64 -2.34
C SER A 224 -0.03 -2.43 -2.75
N ILE A 225 -1.19 -1.78 -2.75
CA ILE A 225 -2.49 -2.38 -3.02
C ILE A 225 -3.10 -1.84 -4.32
N GLY A 226 -3.80 -2.67 -5.05
CA GLY A 226 -4.64 -2.32 -6.19
C GLY A 226 -5.90 -3.18 -6.24
N ILE A 227 -6.93 -2.67 -6.88
CA ILE A 227 -8.23 -3.36 -7.06
C ILE A 227 -8.44 -3.59 -8.55
N ASP A 228 -8.85 -4.79 -8.93
CA ASP A 228 -9.17 -5.09 -10.33
C ASP A 228 -10.66 -4.79 -10.67
N SER A 229 -11.02 -4.93 -11.94
CA SER A 229 -12.39 -4.67 -12.42
C SER A 229 -13.45 -5.65 -11.89
N ASN A 230 -13.08 -6.67 -11.12
CA ASN A 230 -13.98 -7.61 -10.46
C ASN A 230 -13.98 -7.39 -8.93
N ASP A 231 -13.43 -6.26 -8.47
CA ASP A 231 -13.25 -5.91 -7.05
C ASP A 231 -12.36 -6.92 -6.29
N ALA A 232 -11.48 -7.62 -7.00
CA ALA A 232 -10.47 -8.43 -6.35
C ALA A 232 -9.27 -7.55 -5.95
N VAL A 233 -8.79 -7.79 -4.72
CA VAL A 233 -7.67 -7.05 -4.13
C VAL A 233 -6.36 -7.71 -4.52
N HIS A 234 -5.38 -6.92 -4.93
CA HIS A 234 -4.03 -7.34 -5.31
C HIS A 234 -3.01 -6.58 -4.47
N ILE A 235 -2.18 -7.30 -3.72
CA ILE A 235 -1.18 -6.68 -2.84
C ILE A 235 0.21 -7.24 -3.18
N SER A 236 1.14 -6.35 -3.47
CA SER A 236 2.57 -6.66 -3.54
C SER A 236 3.27 -6.18 -2.27
N TYR A 237 4.24 -6.92 -1.77
CA TYR A 237 4.95 -6.60 -0.53
C TYR A 237 6.33 -7.25 -0.49
N ARG A 238 7.18 -6.74 0.37
CA ARG A 238 8.50 -7.32 0.59
C ARG A 238 8.46 -8.34 1.73
N ASP A 239 9.06 -9.50 1.48
CA ASP A 239 9.53 -10.42 2.50
C ASP A 239 10.94 -10.02 2.92
N THR A 240 11.11 -9.56 4.17
CA THR A 240 12.42 -9.16 4.68
C THR A 240 13.23 -10.33 5.23
N THR A 241 12.61 -11.49 5.46
CA THR A 241 13.29 -12.73 5.87
C THR A 241 14.13 -13.29 4.71
N ASP A 242 13.51 -13.41 3.53
CA ASP A 242 14.13 -13.99 2.35
C ASP A 242 14.62 -12.94 1.34
N ASN A 243 14.32 -11.63 1.58
CA ASN A 243 14.60 -10.51 0.70
C ASN A 243 13.94 -10.65 -0.68
N GLU A 244 12.72 -11.12 -0.71
CA GLU A 244 11.94 -11.34 -1.92
C GLU A 244 10.78 -10.36 -2.07
N LEU A 245 10.35 -10.11 -3.31
CA LEU A 245 9.07 -9.52 -3.63
C LEU A 245 8.00 -10.62 -3.59
N LYS A 246 6.98 -10.44 -2.77
CA LYS A 246 5.81 -11.32 -2.70
C LYS A 246 4.56 -10.64 -3.24
N TYR A 247 3.57 -11.46 -3.55
CA TYR A 247 2.26 -11.05 -4.01
C TYR A 247 1.19 -11.93 -3.38
N ILE A 248 0.06 -11.32 -3.00
CA ILE A 248 -1.15 -12.01 -2.57
C ILE A 248 -2.37 -11.36 -3.24
N GLY A 249 -3.33 -12.19 -3.70
CA GLY A 249 -4.63 -11.76 -4.16
C GLY A 249 -5.72 -12.17 -3.18
N LEU A 250 -6.73 -11.31 -3.01
CA LEU A 250 -7.96 -11.60 -2.28
C LEU A 250 -9.13 -11.48 -3.27
N ASP A 251 -10.11 -12.39 -3.21
CA ASP A 251 -11.33 -12.23 -4.00
C ASP A 251 -12.22 -11.09 -3.44
N SER A 252 -13.27 -10.72 -4.15
CA SER A 252 -14.19 -9.63 -3.76
C SER A 252 -14.89 -9.84 -2.41
N SER A 253 -14.80 -11.04 -1.81
CA SER A 253 -15.26 -11.35 -0.44
C SER A 253 -14.11 -11.33 0.59
N SER A 254 -12.95 -10.81 0.20
CA SER A 254 -11.71 -10.75 1.01
C SER A 254 -11.11 -12.13 1.34
N ASN A 255 -11.39 -13.14 0.51
CA ASN A 255 -10.76 -14.46 0.62
C ASN A 255 -9.50 -14.51 -0.25
N VAL A 256 -8.43 -15.10 0.27
CA VAL A 256 -7.17 -15.28 -0.46
C VAL A 256 -7.41 -16.06 -1.76
N LEU A 257 -6.97 -15.48 -2.89
CA LEU A 257 -6.94 -16.17 -4.19
C LEU A 257 -5.71 -17.10 -4.23
N GLY A 258 -5.87 -18.24 -4.89
CA GLY A 258 -4.85 -19.27 -4.96
C GLY A 258 -5.20 -20.46 -4.09
N TYR A 259 -4.18 -21.10 -3.51
CA TYR A 259 -4.36 -22.31 -2.72
C TYR A 259 -4.40 -21.99 -1.22
N SER A 260 -5.31 -22.65 -0.49
CA SER A 260 -5.37 -22.62 0.97
C SER A 260 -5.54 -24.03 1.52
N VAL A 261 -5.21 -24.25 2.78
CA VAL A 261 -5.33 -25.54 3.46
C VAL A 261 -6.01 -25.39 4.81
N SER A 262 -6.85 -26.32 5.16
CA SER A 262 -7.51 -26.39 6.47
C SER A 262 -7.67 -27.84 6.94
N PRO A 263 -7.33 -28.16 8.21
CA PRO A 263 -6.67 -27.32 9.21
C PRO A 263 -5.22 -26.99 8.83
N ASP A 264 -4.51 -26.23 9.69
CA ASP A 264 -3.09 -25.89 9.49
C ASP A 264 -2.23 -27.15 9.35
N LEU A 265 -1.24 -27.10 8.46
CA LEU A 265 -0.30 -28.20 8.23
C LEU A 265 0.53 -28.48 9.47
N PRO A 266 1.06 -29.71 9.61
CA PRO A 266 2.03 -30.03 10.65
C PRO A 266 3.21 -29.06 10.64
N ALA A 267 3.70 -28.70 11.85
CA ALA A 267 4.85 -27.81 11.98
C ALA A 267 6.04 -28.27 11.13
N GLY A 268 6.64 -27.33 10.41
CA GLY A 268 7.72 -27.56 9.46
C GLY A 268 7.27 -27.88 8.02
N LEU A 269 5.97 -27.99 7.77
CA LEU A 269 5.41 -28.03 6.40
C LEU A 269 4.75 -26.68 6.06
N SER A 270 4.84 -26.29 4.80
CA SER A 270 4.20 -25.09 4.27
C SER A 270 3.48 -25.37 2.95
N LEU A 271 2.41 -24.60 2.69
CA LEU A 271 1.71 -24.62 1.41
C LEU A 271 2.12 -23.37 0.60
N ASN A 272 2.58 -23.57 -0.62
CA ASN A 272 2.76 -22.47 -1.56
C ASN A 272 1.39 -22.07 -2.10
N ILE A 273 0.92 -20.88 -1.74
CA ILE A 273 -0.42 -20.37 -2.10
C ILE A 273 -0.60 -20.14 -3.61
N ALA A 274 0.49 -19.91 -4.36
CA ALA A 274 0.43 -19.69 -5.80
C ALA A 274 0.42 -21.01 -6.59
N THR A 275 1.14 -22.05 -6.14
CA THR A 275 1.33 -23.31 -6.86
C THR A 275 0.53 -24.48 -6.27
N GLY A 276 0.12 -24.39 -5.01
CA GLY A 276 -0.51 -25.49 -4.26
C GLY A 276 0.47 -26.57 -3.80
N GLU A 277 1.78 -26.33 -3.92
CA GLU A 277 2.81 -27.27 -3.49
C GLU A 277 2.94 -27.26 -1.96
N ILE A 278 2.89 -28.44 -1.35
CA ILE A 278 3.21 -28.62 0.07
C ILE A 278 4.67 -29.06 0.15
N SER A 279 5.48 -28.30 0.85
CA SER A 279 6.94 -28.54 1.01
C SER A 279 7.39 -28.35 2.45
N GLY A 280 8.66 -28.69 2.72
CA GLY A 280 9.27 -28.57 4.05
C GLY A 280 9.56 -29.91 4.71
N THR A 281 10.12 -29.87 5.92
CA THR A 281 10.43 -31.04 6.72
C THR A 281 9.63 -30.97 8.03
N PRO A 282 8.73 -31.93 8.30
CA PRO A 282 7.95 -31.91 9.53
C PRO A 282 8.86 -31.91 10.77
N THR A 283 8.54 -31.08 11.75
CA THR A 283 9.30 -30.97 13.00
C THR A 283 8.54 -31.52 14.21
N ALA A 284 7.29 -31.96 14.03
CA ALA A 284 6.45 -32.52 15.06
C ALA A 284 5.68 -33.75 14.52
N LEU A 285 5.41 -34.70 15.39
CA LEU A 285 4.56 -35.85 15.07
C LEU A 285 3.11 -35.39 14.78
N SER A 286 2.46 -35.99 13.81
CA SER A 286 1.06 -35.72 13.48
C SER A 286 0.28 -37.01 13.34
N ILE A 287 -0.88 -37.07 14.00
CA ILE A 287 -1.81 -38.18 13.81
C ILE A 287 -2.38 -38.13 12.39
N ASN A 288 -3.01 -39.21 11.97
CA ASN A 288 -3.70 -39.31 10.68
C ASN A 288 -4.78 -38.21 10.54
N THR A 289 -4.39 -37.08 9.94
CA THR A 289 -5.24 -35.89 9.80
C THR A 289 -5.51 -35.65 8.31
N THR A 290 -6.79 -35.42 7.97
CA THR A 290 -7.20 -35.05 6.63
C THR A 290 -7.25 -33.54 6.51
N TYR A 291 -6.53 -33.01 5.51
CA TYR A 291 -6.44 -31.60 5.17
C TYR A 291 -7.25 -31.34 3.91
N THR A 292 -8.08 -30.30 3.93
CA THR A 292 -8.79 -29.83 2.73
C THR A 292 -7.96 -28.76 2.07
N ILE A 293 -7.51 -29.02 0.85
CA ILE A 293 -6.85 -28.02 -0.01
C ILE A 293 -7.94 -27.36 -0.84
N THR A 294 -8.03 -26.04 -0.76
CA THR A 294 -8.99 -25.22 -1.52
C THR A 294 -8.21 -24.37 -2.52
N VAL A 295 -8.60 -24.37 -3.79
CA VAL A 295 -8.12 -23.40 -4.79
C VAL A 295 -9.23 -22.44 -5.14
N ARG A 296 -8.91 -21.14 -5.17
CA ARG A 296 -9.81 -20.06 -5.57
C ARG A 296 -9.20 -19.25 -6.71
N ASN A 297 -10.02 -18.88 -7.67
CA ASN A 297 -9.70 -17.94 -8.73
C ASN A 297 -10.98 -17.20 -9.15
N SER A 298 -10.86 -16.23 -10.07
CA SER A 298 -11.99 -15.45 -10.59
C SER A 298 -13.12 -16.30 -11.21
N GLY A 299 -12.86 -17.57 -11.55
CA GLY A 299 -13.84 -18.52 -12.08
C GLY A 299 -14.54 -19.37 -11.02
N GLY A 300 -14.14 -19.28 -9.75
CA GLY A 300 -14.75 -20.02 -8.64
C GLY A 300 -13.78 -20.75 -7.74
N THR A 301 -14.35 -21.68 -6.96
CA THR A 301 -13.64 -22.46 -5.94
C THR A 301 -13.72 -23.95 -6.24
N ASN A 302 -12.59 -24.67 -6.07
CA ASN A 302 -12.54 -26.13 -6.10
C ASN A 302 -11.76 -26.65 -4.89
N THR A 303 -12.07 -27.86 -4.44
CA THR A 303 -11.44 -28.46 -3.26
C THR A 303 -11.00 -29.89 -3.52
N THR A 304 -9.90 -30.26 -2.86
CA THR A 304 -9.45 -31.66 -2.75
C THR A 304 -8.99 -31.94 -1.33
N THR A 305 -8.75 -33.20 -1.00
CA THR A 305 -8.25 -33.56 0.33
C THR A 305 -6.94 -34.33 0.23
N VAL A 306 -6.06 -34.11 1.20
CA VAL A 306 -4.83 -34.88 1.41
C VAL A 306 -4.79 -35.34 2.85
N THR A 307 -4.32 -36.56 3.09
CA THR A 307 -4.14 -37.07 4.46
C THR A 307 -2.64 -37.16 4.75
N ILE A 308 -2.21 -36.51 5.83
CA ILE A 308 -0.81 -36.48 6.25
C ILE A 308 -0.67 -37.16 7.62
N VAL A 309 0.34 -38.02 7.73
CA VAL A 309 0.78 -38.64 8.96
C VAL A 309 2.28 -38.38 9.11
N VAL A 310 2.70 -37.90 10.25
CA VAL A 310 4.12 -37.76 10.57
C VAL A 310 4.44 -38.74 11.69
N ASN A 311 5.20 -39.77 11.36
CA ASN A 311 5.63 -40.81 12.30
C ASN A 311 7.07 -40.59 12.72
N ASP A 312 7.42 -41.08 13.90
CA ASP A 312 8.81 -41.20 14.30
C ASP A 312 9.53 -42.24 13.45
N GLU A 313 10.77 -41.99 13.00
CA GLU A 313 11.55 -43.03 12.37
C GLU A 313 11.91 -44.11 13.40
N ILE A 314 11.50 -45.33 13.14
CA ILE A 314 12.00 -46.47 13.94
C ILE A 314 13.46 -46.71 13.54
N PRO A 315 14.42 -46.56 14.46
CA PRO A 315 15.85 -46.87 14.13
C PRO A 315 15.93 -48.29 13.59
N SER A 316 16.42 -48.45 12.34
CA SER A 316 16.81 -49.77 11.84
C SER A 316 18.08 -50.20 12.55
N PHE A 317 18.00 -51.27 13.31
CA PHE A 317 19.16 -51.96 13.89
C PHE A 317 19.85 -52.83 12.88
#